data_6926e7214b8754d57fb9827ef8ced668
#
_entry.id   6926e7214b8754d57fb9827ef8ced668
#
_cell.length_a   1.000
_cell.length_b   1.000
_cell.length_c   1.000
_cell.angle_alpha   90.00
_cell.angle_beta   90.00
_cell.angle_gamma   90.00
#
_symmetry.space_group_name_H-M   'P 1'
#
loop_
_entity.id
_entity.type
_entity.pdbx_description
1 polymer ?
#
loop_
_entity_poly.entity_id
_entity_poly.type
_entity_poly.pdbx_seq_one_letter_code
_entity_poly.pdbx_strand_id
1 'polypeptide(L)'
;ETLLEGPGQGVVLPPESPAESPAEGVRERLPQDTHGLFQLYSAATPQQVRVGMGFTLEHWRDCHGPQSARQWVLTHQDKIYGWAAVWSLAGTSEAEILVHPDRPDALPVLMNVVLAQAGPLVWRVPEHQETVRRRLLLRGFQETAEFAVLVKTVAARKYSHAIAAVEA
;
A
#
# COMPACT_ATOMS: atom_id res chain seq x y z
N GLU A 1 11.53 -0.64 -6.88
CA GLU A 1 11.01 -0.07 -5.63
C GLU A 1 12.01 0.98 -5.13
N THR A 2 11.55 2.19 -4.89
CA THR A 2 12.40 3.32 -4.49
C THR A 2 12.13 3.67 -3.03
N LEU A 3 13.19 3.90 -2.26
CA LEU A 3 13.13 4.39 -0.89
C LEU A 3 13.29 5.91 -0.91
N LEU A 4 12.36 6.62 -0.28
CA LEU A 4 12.43 8.07 -0.13
C LEU A 4 12.43 8.44 1.34
N GLU A 5 13.41 9.22 1.75
CA GLU A 5 13.56 9.73 3.12
C GLU A 5 13.30 11.24 3.16
N GLY A 6 12.66 11.68 4.22
CA GLY A 6 12.44 13.08 4.45
C GLY A 6 12.06 13.40 5.90
N PRO A 7 12.16 14.68 6.28
CA PRO A 7 11.76 15.12 7.60
C PRO A 7 10.25 14.91 7.77
N GLY A 8 9.88 14.22 8.83
CA GLY A 8 8.48 14.00 9.21
C GLY A 8 7.74 15.24 9.72
N GLN A 9 8.33 16.41 9.71
CA GLN A 9 7.67 17.67 10.05
C GLN A 9 7.79 18.66 8.91
N GLY A 10 6.65 18.83 8.22
CA GLY A 10 6.13 20.11 7.80
C GLY A 10 7.01 21.03 6.96
N VAL A 11 7.25 20.72 5.69
CA VAL A 11 7.05 21.77 4.72
C VAL A 11 5.53 21.82 4.51
N VAL A 12 4.87 22.73 5.21
CA VAL A 12 3.48 23.11 4.91
C VAL A 12 3.54 23.83 3.58
N LEU A 13 3.40 23.07 2.48
CA LEU A 13 2.98 23.70 1.24
C LEU A 13 1.58 24.27 1.49
N PRO A 14 1.29 25.50 0.98
CA PRO A 14 -0.03 26.07 1.09
C PRO A 14 -1.03 25.02 0.58
N PRO A 15 -2.21 24.93 1.18
CA PRO A 15 -3.23 24.01 0.74
C PRO A 15 -3.50 24.29 -0.73
N GLU A 16 -3.22 23.31 -1.59
CA GLU A 16 -3.82 23.32 -2.92
C GLU A 16 -5.32 23.45 -2.66
N SER A 17 -5.92 24.45 -3.28
CA SER A 17 -7.30 24.89 -3.09
C SER A 17 -8.22 23.75 -2.67
N PRO A 18 -9.01 23.89 -1.62
CA PRO A 18 -9.94 22.85 -1.23
C PRO A 18 -10.93 22.70 -2.38
N ALA A 19 -10.79 21.64 -3.15
CA ALA A 19 -11.94 21.08 -3.83
C ALA A 19 -12.88 20.71 -2.69
N GLU A 20 -13.93 21.49 -2.50
CA GLU A 20 -14.99 21.28 -1.55
C GLU A 20 -15.67 19.94 -1.85
N SER A 21 -15.15 18.90 -1.23
CA SER A 21 -15.92 17.70 -0.94
C SER A 21 -15.60 17.33 0.49
N PRO A 22 -16.62 17.06 1.32
CA PRO A 22 -16.39 16.72 2.72
C PRO A 22 -15.35 15.62 2.79
N ALA A 23 -14.50 15.68 3.81
CA ALA A 23 -13.52 14.66 4.13
C ALA A 23 -14.26 13.34 4.37
N GLU A 24 -14.73 12.71 3.30
CA GLU A 24 -15.39 11.43 3.32
C GLU A 24 -14.38 10.44 3.86
N GLY A 25 -14.57 10.12 5.11
CA GLY A 25 -14.27 8.90 5.70
C GLY A 25 -12.83 8.41 5.74
N VAL A 26 -11.81 9.26 6.05
CA VAL A 26 -10.56 8.67 6.55
C VAL A 26 -10.80 8.20 7.97
N ARG A 27 -10.58 6.92 8.20
CA ARG A 27 -10.68 6.28 9.51
C ARG A 27 -9.58 5.24 9.70
N GLU A 28 -9.38 4.83 10.93
CA GLU A 28 -8.52 3.68 11.20
C GLU A 28 -9.09 2.42 10.55
N ARG A 29 -8.18 1.55 10.12
CA ARG A 29 -8.53 0.25 9.54
C ARG A 29 -9.19 -0.65 10.58
N LEU A 30 -10.23 -1.34 10.16
CA LEU A 30 -10.90 -2.37 10.95
C LEU A 30 -10.58 -3.77 10.38
N PRO A 31 -10.70 -4.84 11.18
CA PRO A 31 -10.46 -6.21 10.70
C PRO A 31 -11.32 -6.61 9.50
N GLN A 32 -12.54 -6.13 9.44
CA GLN A 32 -13.49 -6.35 8.34
C GLN A 32 -13.09 -5.73 7.01
N ASP A 33 -12.17 -4.75 7.01
CA ASP A 33 -11.72 -4.08 5.80
C ASP A 33 -10.82 -4.96 4.92
N THR A 34 -10.36 -6.09 5.43
CA THR A 34 -9.37 -6.95 4.75
C THR A 34 -9.76 -7.30 3.31
N HIS A 35 -11.03 -7.64 3.07
CA HIS A 35 -11.50 -7.95 1.71
C HIS A 35 -11.49 -6.71 0.80
N GLY A 36 -11.99 -5.57 1.28
CA GLY A 36 -12.00 -4.32 0.53
C GLY A 36 -10.57 -3.82 0.23
N LEU A 37 -9.65 -4.02 1.15
CA LEU A 37 -8.24 -3.69 0.95
C LEU A 37 -7.58 -4.59 -0.10
N PHE A 38 -7.92 -5.88 -0.14
CA PHE A 38 -7.43 -6.77 -1.21
C PHE A 38 -8.01 -6.39 -2.58
N GLN A 39 -9.26 -5.91 -2.63
CA GLN A 39 -9.84 -5.34 -3.85
C GLN A 39 -9.10 -4.07 -4.28
N LEU A 40 -8.80 -3.16 -3.34
CA LEU A 40 -8.00 -1.97 -3.60
C LEU A 40 -6.61 -2.34 -4.13
N TYR A 41 -5.91 -3.27 -3.48
CA TYR A 41 -4.62 -3.78 -3.96
C TYR A 41 -4.73 -4.31 -5.39
N SER A 42 -5.77 -5.07 -5.67
CA SER A 42 -6.01 -5.64 -7.00
C SER A 42 -6.28 -4.58 -8.08
N ALA A 43 -6.89 -3.46 -7.70
CA ALA A 43 -7.15 -2.34 -8.61
C ALA A 43 -5.94 -1.43 -8.79
N ALA A 44 -5.19 -1.18 -7.71
CA ALA A 44 -4.06 -0.25 -7.70
C ALA A 44 -2.75 -0.85 -8.21
N THR A 45 -2.62 -2.19 -8.21
CA THR A 45 -1.38 -2.87 -8.59
C THR A 45 -1.50 -3.48 -9.98
N PRO A 46 -0.56 -3.23 -10.91
CA PRO A 46 -0.56 -3.81 -12.24
C PRO A 46 -0.61 -5.35 -12.20
N GLN A 47 -1.35 -5.95 -13.13
CA GLN A 47 -1.54 -7.40 -13.18
C GLN A 47 -0.20 -8.17 -13.22
N GLN A 48 0.78 -7.68 -13.95
CA GLN A 48 2.11 -8.32 -14.05
C GLN A 48 2.80 -8.41 -12.69
N VAL A 49 2.70 -7.34 -11.88
CA VAL A 49 3.25 -7.30 -10.52
C VAL A 49 2.49 -8.29 -9.62
N ARG A 50 1.16 -8.28 -9.69
CA ARG A 50 0.33 -9.19 -8.88
C ARG A 50 0.62 -10.66 -9.18
N VAL A 51 0.75 -11.01 -10.46
CA VAL A 51 1.07 -12.37 -10.88
C VAL A 51 2.48 -12.76 -10.42
N GLY A 52 3.46 -11.85 -10.57
CA GLY A 52 4.82 -12.08 -10.09
C GLY A 52 4.89 -12.31 -8.58
N MET A 53 4.17 -11.50 -7.80
CA MET A 53 4.14 -11.61 -6.34
C MET A 53 3.32 -12.80 -5.82
N GLY A 54 2.36 -13.31 -6.61
CA GLY A 54 1.55 -14.47 -6.25
C GLY A 54 0.70 -14.28 -4.97
N PHE A 55 0.38 -13.05 -4.60
CA PHE A 55 -0.40 -12.78 -3.40
C PHE A 55 -1.82 -13.31 -3.50
N THR A 56 -2.16 -14.20 -2.58
CA THR A 56 -3.55 -14.56 -2.27
C THR A 56 -4.10 -13.64 -1.19
N LEU A 57 -5.42 -13.64 -0.99
CA LEU A 57 -6.05 -12.89 0.10
C LEU A 57 -5.46 -13.28 1.49
N GLU A 58 -5.20 -14.56 1.72
CA GLU A 58 -4.61 -15.05 2.97
C GLU A 58 -3.19 -14.52 3.15
N HIS A 59 -2.34 -14.65 2.12
CA HIS A 59 -0.98 -14.16 2.15
C HIS A 59 -0.95 -12.64 2.34
N TRP A 60 -1.81 -11.92 1.62
CA TRP A 60 -1.90 -10.46 1.77
C TRP A 60 -2.30 -10.07 3.19
N ARG A 61 -3.27 -10.77 3.80
CA ARG A 61 -3.69 -10.56 5.18
C ARG A 61 -2.54 -10.79 6.17
N ASP A 62 -1.74 -11.83 5.96
CA ASP A 62 -0.66 -12.18 6.87
C ASP A 62 0.51 -11.18 6.77
N CYS A 63 0.79 -10.65 5.57
CA CYS A 63 1.82 -9.64 5.36
C CYS A 63 1.40 -8.23 5.82
N HIS A 64 0.11 -7.89 5.70
CA HIS A 64 -0.41 -6.55 5.99
C HIS A 64 -1.37 -6.54 7.20
N GLY A 65 -1.27 -7.52 8.06
CA GLY A 65 -2.05 -7.64 9.29
C GLY A 65 -1.81 -6.48 10.27
N PRO A 66 -2.74 -6.25 11.21
CA PRO A 66 -2.72 -5.06 12.09
C PRO A 66 -1.60 -5.07 13.14
N GLN A 67 -0.77 -6.09 13.20
CA GLN A 67 0.05 -6.39 14.39
C GLN A 67 1.21 -5.45 14.67
N SER A 68 1.59 -4.54 13.75
CA SER A 68 2.73 -3.64 13.97
C SER A 68 2.61 -2.27 13.31
N ALA A 69 1.51 -1.97 12.63
CA ALA A 69 1.34 -0.74 11.90
C ALA A 69 0.10 0.03 12.33
N ARG A 70 0.21 1.35 12.39
CA ARG A 70 -0.98 2.21 12.34
C ARG A 70 -1.48 2.27 10.91
N GLN A 71 -2.75 2.00 10.68
CA GLN A 71 -3.31 1.90 9.34
C GLN A 71 -4.59 2.70 9.21
N TRP A 72 -4.75 3.38 8.09
CA TRP A 72 -5.92 4.18 7.75
C TRP A 72 -6.49 3.75 6.41
N VAL A 73 -7.79 3.87 6.30
CA VAL A 73 -8.52 3.68 5.05
C VAL A 73 -9.31 4.94 4.72
N LEU A 74 -9.39 5.26 3.43
CA LEU A 74 -10.30 6.26 2.90
C LEU A 74 -11.44 5.53 2.22
N THR A 75 -12.66 5.76 2.71
CA THR A 75 -13.87 5.09 2.22
C THR A 75 -14.86 6.09 1.63
N HIS A 76 -15.57 5.64 0.61
CA HIS A 76 -16.71 6.34 0.04
C HIS A 76 -17.77 5.30 -0.35
N GLN A 77 -19.02 5.47 0.13
CA GLN A 77 -20.11 4.53 -0.12
C GLN A 77 -19.72 3.06 0.17
N ASP A 78 -19.15 2.81 1.35
CA ASP A 78 -18.69 1.51 1.84
C ASP A 78 -17.56 0.84 1.01
N LYS A 79 -17.06 1.50 -0.04
CA LYS A 79 -15.90 1.04 -0.81
C LYS A 79 -14.63 1.73 -0.34
N ILE A 80 -13.53 0.97 -0.27
CA ILE A 80 -12.21 1.50 0.06
C ILE A 80 -11.52 2.01 -1.21
N TYR A 81 -11.17 3.28 -1.22
CA TYR A 81 -10.47 3.95 -2.33
C TYR A 81 -9.03 4.29 -2.02
N GLY A 82 -8.64 4.19 -0.76
CA GLY A 82 -7.27 4.42 -0.37
C GLY A 82 -6.94 3.75 0.94
N TRP A 83 -5.67 3.42 1.12
CA TRP A 83 -5.10 2.84 2.31
C TRP A 83 -3.72 3.41 2.54
N ALA A 84 -3.38 3.66 3.79
CA ALA A 84 -2.04 4.03 4.21
C ALA A 84 -1.67 3.31 5.49
N ALA A 85 -0.39 3.02 5.65
CA ALA A 85 0.15 2.38 6.84
C ALA A 85 1.48 3.01 7.24
N VAL A 86 1.74 2.99 8.55
CA VAL A 86 3.02 3.44 9.14
C VAL A 86 3.48 2.39 10.12
N TRP A 87 4.68 1.87 9.90
CA TRP A 87 5.37 0.94 10.80
C TRP A 87 6.47 1.68 11.54
N SER A 88 6.57 1.51 12.84
CA SER A 88 7.69 2.03 13.61
C SER A 88 8.78 0.96 13.71
N LEU A 89 9.97 1.28 13.24
CA LEU A 89 11.12 0.38 13.24
C LEU A 89 12.35 1.11 13.78
N ALA A 90 12.80 0.71 14.98
CA ALA A 90 14.09 1.15 15.56
C ALA A 90 14.38 2.67 15.47
N GLY A 91 13.37 3.51 15.73
CA GLY A 91 13.53 4.98 15.73
C GLY A 91 13.25 5.66 14.39
N THR A 92 12.97 4.91 13.36
CA THR A 92 12.49 5.40 12.05
C THR A 92 11.09 4.85 11.80
N SER A 93 10.27 5.59 11.10
CA SER A 93 8.97 5.12 10.66
C SER A 93 8.99 4.84 9.16
N GLU A 94 8.47 3.69 8.75
CA GLU A 94 8.30 3.34 7.35
C GLU A 94 6.84 3.50 6.97
N ALA A 95 6.57 4.08 5.81
CA ALA A 95 5.22 4.31 5.31
C ALA A 95 4.99 3.69 3.94
N GLU A 96 3.77 3.23 3.75
CA GLU A 96 3.25 2.73 2.48
C GLU A 96 1.86 3.30 2.21
N ILE A 97 1.51 3.44 0.93
CA ILE A 97 0.22 3.96 0.50
C ILE A 97 -0.28 3.24 -0.75
N LEU A 98 -1.57 2.97 -0.78
CA LEU A 98 -2.28 2.48 -1.95
C LEU A 98 -3.47 3.40 -2.23
N VAL A 99 -3.66 3.77 -3.51
CA VAL A 99 -4.77 4.61 -3.94
C VAL A 99 -5.42 4.00 -5.17
N HIS A 100 -6.74 3.93 -5.15
CA HIS A 100 -7.52 3.45 -6.29
C HIS A 100 -7.30 4.37 -7.50
N PRO A 101 -7.06 3.83 -8.71
CA PRO A 101 -6.77 4.65 -9.89
C PRO A 101 -7.91 5.64 -10.23
N ASP A 102 -9.16 5.31 -9.92
CA ASP A 102 -10.32 6.17 -10.18
C ASP A 102 -10.46 7.33 -9.17
N ARG A 103 -9.68 7.33 -8.09
CA ARG A 103 -9.74 8.35 -7.02
C ARG A 103 -8.34 8.86 -6.65
N PRO A 104 -7.62 9.48 -7.59
CA PRO A 104 -6.29 10.02 -7.34
C PRO A 104 -6.29 11.16 -6.30
N ASP A 105 -7.44 11.75 -6.04
CA ASP A 105 -7.70 12.75 -5.00
C ASP A 105 -7.54 12.19 -3.57
N ALA A 106 -7.65 10.88 -3.38
CA ALA A 106 -7.39 10.24 -2.10
C ALA A 106 -5.91 10.35 -1.66
N LEU A 107 -4.97 10.47 -2.61
CA LEU A 107 -3.54 10.48 -2.33
C LEU A 107 -3.10 11.64 -1.40
N PRO A 108 -3.39 12.92 -1.68
CA PRO A 108 -2.98 14.02 -0.81
C PRO A 108 -3.60 13.91 0.59
N VAL A 109 -4.81 13.41 0.70
CA VAL A 109 -5.51 13.24 1.97
C VAL A 109 -4.79 12.21 2.85
N LEU A 110 -4.51 11.03 2.31
CA LEU A 110 -3.80 9.97 3.04
C LEU A 110 -2.35 10.35 3.35
N MET A 111 -1.65 11.01 2.42
CA MET A 111 -0.30 11.52 2.69
C MET A 111 -0.28 12.48 3.87
N ASN A 112 -1.25 13.39 3.98
CA ASN A 112 -1.34 14.32 5.11
C ASN A 112 -1.57 13.59 6.43
N VAL A 113 -2.40 12.53 6.44
CA VAL A 113 -2.62 11.70 7.63
C VAL A 113 -1.32 11.02 8.08
N VAL A 114 -0.58 10.44 7.15
CA VAL A 114 0.72 9.80 7.43
C VAL A 114 1.72 10.82 7.95
N LEU A 115 1.87 11.96 7.27
CA LEU A 115 2.82 13.01 7.66
C LEU A 115 2.51 13.62 9.03
N ALA A 116 1.24 13.67 9.42
CA ALA A 116 0.84 14.14 10.75
C ALA A 116 1.27 13.20 11.90
N GLN A 117 1.61 11.95 11.60
CA GLN A 117 2.04 10.96 12.61
C GLN A 117 3.55 11.01 12.92
N ALA A 118 4.30 11.85 12.27
CA ALA A 118 5.69 11.65 11.95
C ALA A 118 6.74 12.09 12.97
N GLY A 119 7.75 11.26 13.10
CA GLY A 119 9.17 11.48 13.22
C GLY A 119 9.87 11.31 11.85
N PRO A 120 11.16 10.94 11.81
CA PRO A 120 11.83 10.60 10.57
C PRO A 120 11.05 9.52 9.82
N LEU A 121 10.71 9.79 8.55
CA LEU A 121 9.82 8.95 7.77
C LEU A 121 10.51 8.48 6.48
N VAL A 122 10.42 7.19 6.24
CA VAL A 122 10.89 6.53 5.03
C VAL A 122 9.67 6.02 4.26
N TRP A 123 9.60 6.32 2.97
CA TRP A 123 8.55 5.81 2.10
C TRP A 123 9.09 4.75 1.17
N ARG A 124 8.46 3.60 1.19
CA ARG A 124 8.71 2.55 0.19
C ARG A 124 7.71 2.72 -0.94
N VAL A 125 8.21 3.10 -2.11
CA VAL A 125 7.38 3.39 -3.27
C VAL A 125 7.68 2.42 -4.40
N PRO A 126 6.74 1.55 -4.78
CA PRO A 126 6.86 0.71 -5.95
C PRO A 126 6.98 1.53 -7.23
N GLU A 127 7.76 1.05 -8.20
CA GLU A 127 8.01 1.73 -9.48
C GLU A 127 6.72 2.15 -10.22
N HIS A 128 5.69 1.32 -10.15
CA HIS A 128 4.39 1.61 -10.78
C HIS A 128 3.58 2.74 -10.09
N GLN A 129 4.02 3.23 -8.94
CA GLN A 129 3.39 4.33 -8.21
C GLN A 129 4.07 5.68 -8.45
N GLU A 130 4.38 6.01 -9.69
CA GLU A 130 5.08 7.23 -10.08
C GLU A 130 4.40 8.52 -9.54
N THR A 131 3.08 8.54 -9.44
CA THR A 131 2.35 9.70 -8.89
C THR A 131 2.68 9.92 -7.41
N VAL A 132 2.81 8.86 -6.62
CA VAL A 132 3.22 8.92 -5.21
C VAL A 132 4.65 9.43 -5.12
N ARG A 133 5.57 8.83 -5.88
CA ARG A 133 6.99 9.20 -5.94
C ARG A 133 7.15 10.69 -6.25
N ARG A 134 6.52 11.18 -7.31
CA ARG A 134 6.59 12.58 -7.70
C ARG A 134 6.05 13.53 -6.63
N ARG A 135 4.96 13.19 -5.96
CA ARG A 135 4.40 14.02 -4.88
C ARG A 135 5.31 14.07 -3.65
N LEU A 136 6.00 12.99 -3.32
CA LEU A 136 6.97 12.96 -2.23
C LEU A 136 8.18 13.83 -2.55
N LEU A 137 8.72 13.75 -3.77
CA LEU A 137 9.82 14.61 -4.22
C LEU A 137 9.44 16.11 -4.15
N LEU A 138 8.23 16.48 -4.58
CA LEU A 138 7.72 17.85 -4.46
C LEU A 138 7.58 18.31 -3.01
N ARG A 139 7.46 17.40 -2.06
CA ARG A 139 7.43 17.68 -0.61
C ARG A 139 8.81 17.65 0.06
N GLY A 140 9.88 17.57 -0.73
CA GLY A 140 11.26 17.63 -0.25
C GLY A 140 11.82 16.29 0.24
N PHE A 141 11.13 15.17 0.00
CA PHE A 141 11.71 13.85 0.19
C PHE A 141 12.82 13.60 -0.83
N GLN A 142 13.84 12.85 -0.43
CA GLN A 142 14.97 12.49 -1.28
C GLN A 142 15.02 10.99 -1.49
N GLU A 143 15.37 10.57 -2.69
CA GLU A 143 15.62 9.17 -3.00
C GLU A 143 16.95 8.74 -2.38
N THR A 144 16.92 7.72 -1.55
CA THR A 144 18.10 7.25 -0.82
C THR A 144 18.56 5.87 -1.27
N ALA A 145 17.65 5.05 -1.77
CA ALA A 145 17.97 3.72 -2.27
C ALA A 145 16.93 3.23 -3.29
N GLU A 146 17.36 2.30 -4.14
CA GLU A 146 16.51 1.58 -5.08
C GLU A 146 16.69 0.08 -4.86
N PHE A 147 15.59 -0.67 -4.87
CA PHE A 147 15.58 -2.11 -4.65
C PHE A 147 14.88 -2.83 -5.80
N ALA A 148 15.45 -3.95 -6.23
CA ALA A 148 14.80 -4.89 -7.12
C ALA A 148 14.19 -6.04 -6.31
N VAL A 149 12.90 -6.30 -6.51
CA VAL A 149 12.25 -7.48 -5.94
C VAL A 149 12.44 -8.64 -6.90
N LEU A 150 13.18 -9.65 -6.48
CA LEU A 150 13.43 -10.86 -7.27
C LEU A 150 12.38 -11.91 -6.90
N VAL A 151 11.59 -12.34 -7.89
CA VAL A 151 10.58 -13.38 -7.73
C VAL A 151 11.03 -14.64 -8.46
N LYS A 152 11.10 -15.77 -7.73
CA LYS A 152 11.36 -17.08 -8.30
C LYS A 152 10.07 -17.91 -8.32
N THR A 153 9.57 -18.21 -9.51
CA THR A 153 8.45 -19.14 -9.63
C THR A 153 8.95 -20.58 -9.43
N VAL A 154 8.48 -21.21 -8.35
CA VAL A 154 8.76 -22.62 -8.10
C VAL A 154 7.58 -23.45 -8.61
N ALA A 155 7.78 -24.22 -9.67
CA ALA A 155 6.77 -25.15 -10.16
C ALA A 155 6.60 -26.30 -9.14
N ALA A 156 5.47 -26.34 -8.44
CA ALA A 156 5.12 -27.51 -7.65
C ALA A 156 4.73 -28.65 -8.60
N ARG A 157 5.47 -29.78 -8.57
CA ARG A 157 5.03 -31.00 -9.23
C ARG A 157 3.74 -31.47 -8.55
N LYS A 158 2.60 -31.34 -9.23
CA LYS A 158 1.42 -32.09 -8.85
C LYS A 158 1.71 -33.58 -9.06
N TYR A 159 1.92 -34.32 -8.01
CA TYR A 159 1.82 -35.79 -8.07
C TYR A 159 0.36 -36.11 -8.37
N SER A 160 0.05 -36.47 -9.61
CA SER A 160 -1.21 -37.14 -9.89
C SER A 160 -1.09 -38.55 -9.29
N HIS A 161 -1.80 -38.80 -8.21
CA HIS A 161 -2.06 -40.18 -7.79
C HIS A 161 -2.91 -40.81 -8.89
N ALA A 162 -2.27 -41.62 -9.74
CA ALA A 162 -2.99 -42.54 -10.58
C ALA A 162 -3.74 -43.50 -9.62
N ILE A 163 -5.04 -43.37 -9.57
CA ILE A 163 -5.89 -44.37 -8.91
C ILE A 163 -5.80 -45.58 -9.81
N ALA A 164 -5.08 -46.63 -9.35
CA ALA A 164 -5.09 -47.93 -9.97
C ALA A 164 -6.52 -48.42 -9.91
N ALA A 165 -7.15 -48.61 -11.07
CA ALA A 165 -8.42 -49.31 -11.17
C ALA A 165 -8.18 -50.73 -10.72
N VAL A 166 -8.82 -51.14 -9.62
CA VAL A 166 -8.91 -52.56 -9.23
C VAL A 166 -9.96 -53.18 -10.13
N GLU A 167 -9.57 -53.93 -11.10
CA GLU A 167 -10.47 -54.83 -11.84
C GLU A 167 -10.84 -55.99 -10.91
N ALA A 168 -12.11 -56.20 -10.75
CA ALA A 168 -12.71 -57.36 -10.07
C ALA A 168 -12.93 -58.52 -11.04
#